data_f5112bba7f6c34423a861f2d8a9e2281
#
_entry.id   f5112bba7f6c34423a861f2d8a9e2281
#
_cell.length_a   1.000
_cell.length_b   1.000
_cell.length_c   1.000
_cell.angle_alpha   90.00
_cell.angle_beta   90.00
_cell.angle_gamma   90.00
#
_symmetry.space_group_name_H-M   'P 1'
#
loop_
_entity.id
_entity.type
_entity.pdbx_description
1 polymer ?
#
loop_
_entity_poly.entity_id
_entity_poly.type
_entity_poly.pdbx_seq_one_letter_code
_entity_poly.pdbx_strand_id
1 'polypeptide(L)'
;MSTQIFPTSTQIPGVDITISRKVEWDTVVQTAISGKETRVARRQFPIRTFGLKFNFLRSSTLAVGRPAVLELQTLEGFFNSRQGMFDSFLWTDPDDNSVTSQGIGTGDSTLASFLLVRPFGGFVEPIYAPNVVSNVYLNGVSQASSLWNVYPWGTTQAIGPGYVNFVNSPANGVAVTADFTYYWPARFTMDNMDFERFVNLIYDNKKVEFKTII
;
A
#
# COMPACT_ATOMS: atom_id res chain seq x y z
N MET A 1 -3.43 -8.06 11.96
CA MET A 1 -3.42 -6.98 10.94
C MET A 1 -4.52 -7.28 9.94
N SER A 2 -5.30 -6.28 9.57
CA SER A 2 -6.42 -6.47 8.65
C SER A 2 -5.95 -6.60 7.20
N THR A 3 -6.65 -7.40 6.42
CA THR A 3 -6.49 -7.55 4.96
C THR A 3 -7.56 -6.81 4.17
N GLN A 4 -8.39 -5.99 4.83
CA GLN A 4 -9.44 -5.22 4.16
C GLN A 4 -8.83 -4.12 3.29
N ILE A 5 -9.35 -3.99 2.08
CA ILE A 5 -8.87 -3.00 1.11
C ILE A 5 -9.73 -1.74 1.24
N PHE A 6 -9.09 -0.56 1.21
CA PHE A 6 -9.79 0.72 1.15
C PHE A 6 -10.71 0.77 -0.08
N PRO A 7 -11.94 1.29 0.03
CA PRO A 7 -12.90 1.33 -1.07
C PRO A 7 -12.32 1.93 -2.35
N THR A 8 -12.42 1.19 -3.45
CA THR A 8 -11.90 1.59 -4.77
C THR A 8 -12.91 2.49 -5.50
N SER A 9 -12.49 3.08 -6.63
CA SER A 9 -13.36 3.85 -7.52
C SER A 9 -14.57 3.04 -8.04
N THR A 10 -14.49 1.72 -8.06
CA THR A 10 -15.63 0.84 -8.40
C THR A 10 -16.68 0.82 -7.30
N GLN A 11 -16.26 0.91 -6.04
CA GLN A 11 -17.14 0.93 -4.86
C GLN A 11 -17.64 2.35 -4.52
N ILE A 12 -16.90 3.37 -4.97
CA ILE A 12 -17.26 4.80 -4.82
C ILE A 12 -17.24 5.45 -6.21
N PRO A 13 -18.11 5.03 -7.15
CA PRO A 13 -18.14 5.59 -8.49
C PRO A 13 -18.71 7.01 -8.51
N GLY A 14 -18.15 7.86 -9.36
CA GLY A 14 -18.66 9.22 -9.59
C GLY A 14 -18.27 10.26 -8.53
N VAL A 15 -17.37 9.90 -7.64
CA VAL A 15 -16.77 10.81 -6.68
C VAL A 15 -15.52 11.45 -7.29
N ASP A 16 -15.45 12.79 -7.25
CA ASP A 16 -14.21 13.51 -7.55
C ASP A 16 -13.28 13.40 -6.34
N ILE A 17 -12.22 12.60 -6.48
CA ILE A 17 -11.25 12.36 -5.42
C ILE A 17 -9.98 13.11 -5.73
N THR A 18 -9.61 14.05 -4.86
CA THR A 18 -8.26 14.64 -4.87
C THR A 18 -7.38 13.85 -3.94
N ILE A 19 -6.26 13.35 -4.46
CA ILE A 19 -5.26 12.59 -3.70
C ILE A 19 -4.03 13.45 -3.49
N SER A 20 -3.62 13.60 -2.24
CA SER A 20 -2.33 14.20 -1.89
C SER A 20 -1.44 13.14 -1.25
N ARG A 21 -0.13 13.20 -1.54
CA ARG A 21 0.87 12.29 -0.97
C ARG A 21 2.01 13.09 -0.34
N LYS A 22 2.30 12.81 0.93
CA LYS A 22 3.42 13.38 1.68
C LYS A 22 4.37 12.25 2.05
N VAL A 23 5.67 12.46 1.89
CA VAL A 23 6.72 11.51 2.26
C VAL A 23 7.48 12.08 3.46
N GLU A 24 7.61 11.29 4.53
CA GLU A 24 8.18 11.73 5.79
C GLU A 24 9.30 10.80 6.26
N TRP A 25 10.44 11.43 6.56
CA TRP A 25 11.56 10.79 7.24
C TRP A 25 11.57 11.22 8.72
N ASP A 26 12.24 10.44 9.56
CA ASP A 26 12.48 10.77 10.96
C ASP A 26 13.99 10.87 11.19
N THR A 27 14.49 12.10 11.23
CA THR A 27 15.93 12.38 11.39
C THR A 27 16.12 13.27 12.60
N VAL A 28 17.00 12.85 13.50
CA VAL A 28 17.48 13.70 14.62
C VAL A 28 18.75 14.40 14.19
N VAL A 29 18.77 15.72 14.32
CA VAL A 29 19.94 16.56 14.06
C VAL A 29 20.35 17.22 15.38
N GLN A 30 21.61 17.05 15.77
CA GLN A 30 22.21 17.69 16.93
C GLN A 30 23.37 18.58 16.47
N THR A 31 23.34 19.85 16.85
CA THR A 31 24.39 20.81 16.52
C THR A 31 25.17 21.12 17.79
N ALA A 32 26.47 20.91 17.77
CA ALA A 32 27.38 21.31 18.85
C ALA A 32 27.64 22.82 18.84
N ILE A 33 28.13 23.39 19.96
CA ILE A 33 28.50 24.82 20.07
C ILE A 33 29.55 25.20 19.03
N SER A 34 30.40 24.27 18.60
CA SER A 34 31.40 24.43 17.54
C SER A 34 30.81 24.50 16.12
N GLY A 35 29.47 24.36 15.95
CA GLY A 35 28.82 24.30 14.64
C GLY A 35 28.85 22.92 13.98
N LYS A 36 29.47 21.92 14.61
CA LYS A 36 29.47 20.53 14.07
C LYS A 36 28.11 19.89 14.25
N GLU A 37 27.57 19.31 13.18
CA GLU A 37 26.32 18.58 13.21
C GLU A 37 26.54 17.05 13.26
N THR A 38 25.73 16.38 14.09
CA THR A 38 25.56 14.93 14.10
C THR A 38 24.13 14.61 13.69
N ARG A 39 23.97 13.70 12.73
CA ARG A 39 22.66 13.33 12.16
C ARG A 39 22.43 11.84 12.33
N VAL A 40 21.23 11.47 12.79
CA VAL A 40 20.82 10.08 12.97
C VAL A 40 19.47 9.88 12.28
N ALA A 41 19.43 9.00 11.29
CA ALA A 41 18.19 8.56 10.69
C ALA A 41 17.54 7.49 11.58
N ARG A 42 16.32 7.73 12.05
CA ARG A 42 15.59 6.82 12.95
C ARG A 42 14.78 5.78 12.21
N ARG A 43 14.64 5.93 10.88
CA ARG A 43 13.92 5.01 9.99
C ARG A 43 14.78 4.64 8.80
N GLN A 44 14.66 3.40 8.38
CA GLN A 44 15.29 2.90 7.15
C GLN A 44 14.48 3.28 5.91
N PHE A 45 13.15 3.35 6.04
CA PHE A 45 12.22 3.70 4.95
C PHE A 45 11.30 4.84 5.37
N PRO A 46 10.83 5.65 4.42
CA PRO A 46 9.92 6.74 4.72
C PRO A 46 8.51 6.24 5.04
N ILE A 47 7.78 7.01 5.83
CA ILE A 47 6.32 6.87 5.94
C ILE A 47 5.68 7.78 4.91
N ARG A 48 4.63 7.28 4.24
CA ARG A 48 3.80 8.06 3.35
C ARG A 48 2.48 8.36 4.01
N THR A 49 2.11 9.63 3.99
CA THR A 49 0.79 10.08 4.41
C THR A 49 0.00 10.46 3.17
N PHE A 50 -1.18 9.85 3.02
CA PHE A 50 -2.12 10.11 1.95
C PHE A 50 -3.28 10.93 2.51
N GLY A 51 -3.64 11.99 1.81
CA GLY A 51 -4.84 12.78 2.09
C GLY A 51 -5.80 12.66 0.92
N LEU A 52 -7.02 12.23 1.18
CA LEU A 52 -8.10 12.15 0.22
C LEU A 52 -9.13 13.23 0.51
N LYS A 53 -9.66 13.84 -0.54
CA LYS A 53 -10.80 14.75 -0.48
C LYS A 53 -11.89 14.23 -1.40
N PHE A 54 -13.09 14.08 -0.86
CA PHE A 54 -14.26 13.60 -1.57
C PHE A 54 -15.26 14.75 -1.75
N ASN A 55 -15.64 15.06 -2.98
CA ASN A 55 -16.52 16.21 -3.27
C ASN A 55 -18.00 15.83 -3.40
N PHE A 56 -18.34 14.57 -3.76
CA PHE A 56 -19.71 14.16 -4.02
C PHE A 56 -20.00 12.76 -3.46
N LEU A 57 -20.36 12.68 -2.17
CA LEU A 57 -20.77 11.45 -1.52
C LEU A 57 -22.28 11.37 -1.44
N ARG A 58 -22.90 10.41 -2.10
CA ARG A 58 -24.36 10.22 -2.07
C ARG A 58 -24.77 9.42 -0.85
N SER A 59 -25.87 9.88 -0.20
CA SER A 59 -26.49 9.16 0.92
C SER A 59 -27.77 8.40 0.52
N SER A 60 -28.20 8.50 -0.74
CA SER A 60 -29.43 7.88 -1.23
C SER A 60 -29.34 7.42 -2.68
N THR A 61 -30.12 6.41 -3.03
CA THR A 61 -30.21 5.79 -4.36
C THR A 61 -31.10 6.53 -5.36
N LEU A 62 -31.51 7.76 -5.08
CA LEU A 62 -32.55 8.49 -5.85
C LEU A 62 -32.16 8.88 -7.30
N ALA A 63 -31.02 8.50 -7.81
CA ALA A 63 -30.65 8.73 -9.20
C ALA A 63 -31.12 7.56 -10.08
N VAL A 64 -32.22 7.76 -10.80
CA VAL A 64 -32.71 6.83 -11.83
C VAL A 64 -31.61 6.57 -12.87
N GLY A 65 -31.29 5.31 -13.11
CA GLY A 65 -30.32 4.88 -14.13
C GLY A 65 -28.85 4.83 -13.71
N ARG A 66 -28.52 5.01 -12.44
CA ARG A 66 -27.16 4.79 -11.91
C ARG A 66 -27.11 3.62 -10.92
N PRO A 67 -25.98 2.91 -10.77
CA PRO A 67 -25.86 1.87 -9.76
C PRO A 67 -26.21 2.41 -8.39
N ALA A 68 -26.90 1.60 -7.59
CA ALA A 68 -27.30 1.91 -6.21
C ALA A 68 -26.09 1.85 -5.27
N VAL A 69 -25.10 2.73 -5.48
CA VAL A 69 -23.93 2.83 -4.59
C VAL A 69 -24.14 4.00 -3.65
N LEU A 70 -24.04 3.70 -2.37
CA LEU A 70 -24.15 4.66 -1.28
C LEU A 70 -22.72 5.02 -0.81
N GLU A 71 -22.08 5.93 -1.53
CA GLU A 71 -20.67 6.28 -1.30
C GLU A 71 -20.43 6.75 0.13
N LEU A 72 -21.33 7.57 0.68
CA LEU A 72 -21.26 8.02 2.07
C LEU A 72 -21.23 6.83 3.04
N GLN A 73 -22.21 5.92 2.89
CA GLN A 73 -22.31 4.75 3.78
C GLN A 73 -21.12 3.80 3.60
N THR A 74 -20.61 3.66 2.38
CA THR A 74 -19.44 2.82 2.09
C THR A 74 -18.20 3.38 2.79
N LEU A 75 -17.95 4.69 2.70
CA LEU A 75 -16.79 5.33 3.29
C LEU A 75 -16.90 5.37 4.82
N GLU A 76 -18.04 5.81 5.37
CA GLU A 76 -18.28 5.87 6.80
C GLU A 76 -18.28 4.46 7.44
N GLY A 77 -18.93 3.49 6.78
CA GLY A 77 -18.93 2.10 7.23
C GLY A 77 -17.54 1.47 7.22
N PHE A 78 -16.73 1.80 6.23
CA PHE A 78 -15.33 1.37 6.21
C PHE A 78 -14.54 1.96 7.38
N PHE A 79 -14.65 3.27 7.61
CA PHE A 79 -13.98 3.94 8.74
C PHE A 79 -14.40 3.35 10.09
N ASN A 80 -15.70 3.16 10.30
CA ASN A 80 -16.23 2.56 11.53
C ASN A 80 -15.76 1.12 11.73
N SER A 81 -15.68 0.34 10.63
CA SER A 81 -15.18 -1.05 10.70
C SER A 81 -13.69 -1.13 11.06
N ARG A 82 -12.93 -0.06 10.84
CA ARG A 82 -11.51 0.04 11.25
C ARG A 82 -11.35 0.65 12.65
N GLN A 83 -12.45 1.10 13.28
CA GLN A 83 -12.44 1.78 14.58
C GLN A 83 -11.46 2.98 14.57
N GLY A 84 -11.59 3.84 13.56
CA GLY A 84 -10.69 4.97 13.37
C GLY A 84 -9.23 4.55 13.18
N MET A 85 -8.35 5.07 14.04
CA MET A 85 -6.90 4.80 13.98
C MET A 85 -6.50 3.39 14.46
N PHE A 86 -7.43 2.58 14.99
CA PHE A 86 -7.07 1.33 15.68
C PHE A 86 -6.60 0.25 14.71
N ASP A 87 -7.39 -0.07 13.68
CA ASP A 87 -7.06 -1.17 12.77
C ASP A 87 -6.45 -0.68 11.46
N SER A 88 -5.70 -1.57 10.82
CA SER A 88 -5.04 -1.31 9.54
C SER A 88 -5.93 -1.71 8.36
N PHE A 89 -5.56 -1.25 7.18
CA PHE A 89 -6.16 -1.62 5.90
C PHE A 89 -5.12 -1.55 4.78
N LEU A 90 -5.50 -2.03 3.60
CA LEU A 90 -4.66 -2.00 2.41
C LEU A 90 -5.11 -0.88 1.48
N TRP A 91 -4.17 -0.04 1.09
CA TRP A 91 -4.39 1.07 0.15
C TRP A 91 -3.78 0.76 -1.21
N THR A 92 -4.56 0.98 -2.27
CA THR A 92 -4.06 0.96 -3.65
C THR A 92 -3.78 2.38 -4.09
N ASP A 93 -2.51 2.76 -4.17
CA ASP A 93 -2.13 4.06 -4.74
C ASP A 93 -2.37 4.00 -6.27
N PRO A 94 -3.20 4.84 -6.85
CA PRO A 94 -3.47 4.81 -8.30
C PRO A 94 -2.23 5.01 -9.16
N ASP A 95 -1.26 5.78 -8.66
CA ASP A 95 -0.05 6.15 -9.41
C ASP A 95 1.12 5.19 -9.15
N ASP A 96 1.01 4.32 -8.12
CA ASP A 96 2.15 3.56 -7.62
C ASP A 96 1.72 2.25 -6.95
N ASN A 97 1.31 1.28 -7.77
CA ASN A 97 0.77 0.00 -7.31
C ASN A 97 1.27 -1.22 -8.09
N SER A 98 2.21 -1.04 -9.05
CA SER A 98 2.69 -2.14 -9.89
C SER A 98 4.12 -1.96 -10.33
N VAL A 99 4.81 -3.08 -10.54
CA VAL A 99 6.15 -3.13 -11.16
C VAL A 99 6.23 -4.34 -12.10
N THR A 100 7.06 -4.20 -13.12
CA THR A 100 7.34 -5.24 -14.10
C THR A 100 8.84 -5.51 -14.21
N SER A 101 9.21 -6.78 -14.36
CA SER A 101 10.60 -7.25 -14.49
C SER A 101 11.53 -6.73 -13.40
N GLN A 102 10.98 -6.52 -12.19
CA GLN A 102 11.74 -5.98 -11.07
C GLN A 102 12.72 -7.01 -10.53
N GLY A 103 13.99 -6.65 -10.46
CA GLY A 103 15.03 -7.45 -9.80
C GLY A 103 14.78 -7.51 -8.29
N ILE A 104 14.64 -8.72 -7.76
CA ILE A 104 14.41 -8.96 -6.33
C ILE A 104 15.58 -9.69 -5.66
N GLY A 105 16.56 -10.12 -6.43
CA GLY A 105 17.78 -10.72 -5.90
C GLY A 105 18.55 -11.57 -6.93
N THR A 106 19.56 -12.26 -6.42
CA THR A 106 20.37 -13.21 -7.18
C THR A 106 20.47 -14.51 -6.41
N GLY A 107 20.28 -15.63 -7.07
CA GLY A 107 20.42 -16.96 -6.49
C GLY A 107 21.84 -17.21 -5.99
N ASP A 108 21.95 -18.01 -4.93
CA ASP A 108 23.22 -18.45 -4.35
C ASP A 108 23.25 -19.98 -4.10
N SER A 109 22.26 -20.69 -4.66
CA SER A 109 22.02 -22.13 -4.47
C SER A 109 21.53 -22.54 -3.05
N THR A 110 21.40 -21.58 -2.13
CA THR A 110 20.96 -21.84 -0.74
C THR A 110 19.72 -21.03 -0.39
N LEU A 111 19.66 -19.78 -0.80
CA LEU A 111 18.54 -18.88 -0.55
C LEU A 111 17.34 -19.24 -1.44
N ALA A 112 16.23 -19.58 -0.81
CA ALA A 112 14.96 -19.85 -1.51
C ALA A 112 13.96 -18.69 -1.50
N SER A 113 14.19 -17.67 -0.65
CA SER A 113 13.22 -16.62 -0.38
C SER A 113 13.77 -15.25 -0.75
N PHE A 114 13.03 -14.51 -1.60
CA PHE A 114 13.43 -13.20 -2.11
C PHE A 114 12.35 -12.17 -1.79
N LEU A 115 12.73 -11.09 -1.13
CA LEU A 115 11.81 -10.01 -0.77
C LEU A 115 11.42 -9.19 -2.01
N LEU A 116 10.13 -8.98 -2.21
CA LEU A 116 9.62 -8.08 -3.23
C LEU A 116 10.03 -6.64 -2.92
N VAL A 117 10.55 -5.96 -3.91
CA VAL A 117 11.01 -4.57 -3.78
C VAL A 117 10.47 -3.71 -4.92
N ARG A 118 10.26 -2.45 -4.63
CA ARG A 118 9.80 -1.45 -5.58
C ARG A 118 10.84 -0.36 -5.75
N PRO A 119 11.31 -0.07 -6.97
CA PRO A 119 12.15 1.07 -7.28
C PRO A 119 11.29 2.32 -7.53
N PHE A 120 11.71 3.45 -7.01
CA PHE A 120 11.10 4.74 -7.33
C PHE A 120 12.15 5.83 -7.37
N GLY A 121 12.44 6.34 -8.56
CA GLY A 121 13.46 7.37 -8.74
C GLY A 121 14.85 6.98 -8.24
N GLY A 122 15.22 5.69 -8.34
CA GLY A 122 16.49 5.16 -7.84
C GLY A 122 16.49 4.72 -6.37
N PHE A 123 15.45 5.04 -5.61
CA PHE A 123 15.27 4.55 -4.25
C PHE A 123 14.50 3.23 -4.27
N VAL A 124 15.05 2.20 -3.60
CA VAL A 124 14.45 0.86 -3.53
C VAL A 124 13.94 0.59 -2.12
N GLU A 125 12.71 0.14 -2.03
CA GLU A 125 12.07 -0.18 -0.76
C GLU A 125 11.32 -1.51 -0.80
N PRO A 126 11.18 -2.20 0.34
CA PRO A 126 10.47 -3.47 0.42
C PRO A 126 8.96 -3.30 0.26
N ILE A 127 8.34 -4.32 -0.34
CA ILE A 127 6.90 -4.45 -0.44
C ILE A 127 6.45 -5.65 0.38
N TYR A 128 5.70 -5.37 1.46
CA TYR A 128 5.20 -6.40 2.37
C TYR A 128 3.75 -6.83 2.06
N ALA A 129 3.04 -6.08 1.23
CA ALA A 129 1.64 -6.37 0.89
C ALA A 129 1.46 -6.59 -0.62
N PRO A 130 2.01 -7.66 -1.21
CA PRO A 130 1.72 -8.00 -2.59
C PRO A 130 0.22 -8.29 -2.76
N ASN A 131 -0.33 -7.82 -3.89
CA ASN A 131 -1.69 -8.14 -4.31
C ASN A 131 -1.67 -9.37 -5.20
N VAL A 132 -1.08 -9.23 -6.40
CA VAL A 132 -0.91 -10.33 -7.35
C VAL A 132 0.53 -10.33 -7.83
N VAL A 133 1.19 -11.47 -7.70
CA VAL A 133 2.46 -11.74 -8.38
C VAL A 133 2.12 -12.54 -9.63
N SER A 134 2.21 -11.91 -10.79
CA SER A 134 1.79 -12.52 -12.05
C SER A 134 2.84 -13.46 -12.62
N ASN A 135 4.11 -13.07 -12.52
CA ASN A 135 5.21 -13.87 -13.02
C ASN A 135 6.45 -13.73 -12.13
N VAL A 136 7.21 -14.80 -12.05
CA VAL A 136 8.55 -14.82 -11.48
C VAL A 136 9.50 -15.41 -12.53
N TYR A 137 10.66 -14.81 -12.71
CA TYR A 137 11.62 -15.21 -13.72
C TYR A 137 12.97 -15.55 -13.11
N LEU A 138 13.63 -16.56 -13.69
CA LEU A 138 15.03 -16.90 -13.45
C LEU A 138 15.82 -16.64 -14.74
N ASN A 139 16.75 -15.69 -14.71
CA ASN A 139 17.49 -15.21 -15.91
C ASN A 139 16.55 -14.88 -17.09
N GLY A 140 15.40 -14.24 -16.81
CA GLY A 140 14.40 -13.89 -17.82
C GLY A 140 13.48 -15.01 -18.28
N VAL A 141 13.64 -16.24 -17.76
CA VAL A 141 12.76 -17.38 -18.07
C VAL A 141 11.66 -17.47 -17.01
N SER A 142 10.39 -17.36 -17.45
CA SER A 142 9.22 -17.47 -16.57
C SER A 142 9.16 -18.84 -15.91
N GLN A 143 8.91 -18.83 -14.60
CA GLN A 143 8.78 -20.03 -13.78
C GLN A 143 7.31 -20.41 -13.60
N ALA A 144 7.00 -21.69 -13.67
CA ALA A 144 5.66 -22.19 -13.40
C ALA A 144 5.23 -21.83 -11.96
N SER A 145 3.96 -21.45 -11.77
CA SER A 145 3.42 -21.05 -10.46
C SER A 145 3.47 -22.14 -9.39
N SER A 146 3.64 -23.42 -9.80
CA SER A 146 3.85 -24.53 -8.88
C SER A 146 5.27 -24.58 -8.25
N LEU A 147 6.22 -23.81 -8.77
CA LEU A 147 7.62 -23.79 -8.32
C LEU A 147 7.93 -22.69 -7.29
N TRP A 148 6.96 -21.82 -7.02
CA TRP A 148 7.10 -20.73 -6.06
C TRP A 148 5.76 -20.37 -5.42
N ASN A 149 5.81 -19.70 -4.29
CA ASN A 149 4.63 -19.13 -3.63
C ASN A 149 4.98 -17.77 -3.03
N VAL A 150 3.94 -17.00 -2.68
CA VAL A 150 4.08 -15.70 -2.01
C VAL A 150 3.11 -15.64 -0.84
N TYR A 151 3.56 -15.15 0.29
CA TYR A 151 2.71 -14.95 1.45
C TYR A 151 2.12 -13.54 1.45
N PRO A 152 0.77 -13.41 1.55
CA PRO A 152 0.12 -12.12 1.58
C PRO A 152 0.35 -11.39 2.91
N TRP A 153 0.01 -10.10 2.94
CA TRP A 153 -0.01 -9.30 4.16
C TRP A 153 -0.87 -9.95 5.25
N GLY A 154 -0.41 -9.85 6.48
CA GLY A 154 -1.10 -10.44 7.64
C GLY A 154 -0.83 -11.91 7.87
N THR A 155 0.00 -12.56 7.05
CA THR A 155 0.44 -13.94 7.32
C THR A 155 1.37 -14.01 8.53
N THR A 156 1.27 -15.11 9.27
CA THR A 156 2.12 -15.41 10.45
C THR A 156 3.24 -16.40 10.14
N GLN A 157 3.52 -16.63 8.85
CA GLN A 157 4.61 -17.52 8.45
C GLN A 157 5.97 -16.98 8.88
N ALA A 158 6.91 -17.89 9.16
CA ALA A 158 8.24 -17.54 9.68
C ALA A 158 9.06 -16.63 8.76
N ILE A 159 8.82 -16.72 7.43
CA ILE A 159 9.50 -15.89 6.43
C ILE A 159 8.89 -14.49 6.38
N GLY A 160 7.61 -14.34 6.77
CA GLY A 160 6.86 -13.10 6.70
C GLY A 160 6.24 -12.82 5.31
N PRO A 161 5.42 -11.74 5.23
CA PRO A 161 4.76 -11.35 4.00
C PRO A 161 5.71 -10.68 3.01
N GLY A 162 5.37 -10.70 1.72
CA GLY A 162 6.12 -10.02 0.67
C GLY A 162 7.33 -10.77 0.12
N TYR A 163 7.55 -12.01 0.54
CA TYR A 163 8.60 -12.85 -0.03
C TYR A 163 8.06 -13.79 -1.11
N VAL A 164 8.80 -13.87 -2.22
CA VAL A 164 8.70 -14.98 -3.18
C VAL A 164 9.53 -16.13 -2.65
N ASN A 165 8.90 -17.28 -2.43
CA ASN A 165 9.56 -18.48 -1.90
C ASN A 165 9.57 -19.57 -2.98
N PHE A 166 10.75 -19.99 -3.39
CA PHE A 166 10.93 -21.07 -4.34
C PHE A 166 10.92 -22.42 -3.64
N VAL A 167 10.38 -23.43 -4.33
CA VAL A 167 10.44 -24.82 -3.90
C VAL A 167 11.89 -25.33 -3.88
N ASN A 168 12.67 -24.91 -4.90
CA ASN A 168 14.10 -25.20 -5.00
C ASN A 168 14.87 -23.87 -5.12
N SER A 169 15.91 -23.70 -4.33
CA SER A 169 16.76 -22.51 -4.35
C SER A 169 17.34 -22.26 -5.75
N PRO A 170 17.21 -21.04 -6.32
CA PRO A 170 17.82 -20.68 -7.59
C PRO A 170 19.34 -20.86 -7.55
N ALA A 171 19.91 -21.36 -8.66
CA ALA A 171 21.35 -21.61 -8.75
C ALA A 171 22.18 -20.32 -8.57
N ASN A 172 23.44 -20.48 -8.18
CA ASN A 172 24.35 -19.36 -7.98
C ASN A 172 24.48 -18.49 -9.23
N GLY A 173 24.37 -17.17 -9.08
CA GLY A 173 24.47 -16.18 -10.15
C GLY A 173 23.21 -16.01 -10.99
N VAL A 174 22.12 -16.74 -10.73
CA VAL A 174 20.85 -16.60 -11.43
C VAL A 174 20.12 -15.35 -10.96
N ALA A 175 19.84 -14.42 -11.88
CA ALA A 175 19.04 -13.24 -11.58
C ALA A 175 17.58 -13.62 -11.37
N VAL A 176 16.99 -13.13 -10.26
CA VAL A 176 15.57 -13.33 -9.92
C VAL A 176 14.83 -12.04 -10.14
N THR A 177 13.80 -12.06 -11.00
CA THR A 177 12.94 -10.90 -11.25
C THR A 177 11.48 -11.29 -11.15
N ALA A 178 10.59 -10.31 -10.89
CA ALA A 178 9.16 -10.55 -10.75
C ALA A 178 8.32 -9.41 -11.33
N ASP A 179 7.10 -9.78 -11.78
CA ASP A 179 6.01 -8.88 -12.15
C ASP A 179 4.96 -8.96 -11.06
N PHE A 180 4.60 -7.84 -10.44
CA PHE A 180 3.59 -7.85 -9.39
C PHE A 180 2.88 -6.52 -9.22
N THR A 181 1.67 -6.60 -8.65
CA THR A 181 0.94 -5.46 -8.10
C THR A 181 0.96 -5.54 -6.58
N TYR A 182 0.78 -4.41 -5.92
CA TYR A 182 0.89 -4.34 -4.46
C TYR A 182 -0.01 -3.29 -3.84
N TYR A 183 -0.18 -3.44 -2.54
CA TYR A 183 -0.87 -2.50 -1.67
C TYR A 183 0.13 -1.82 -0.73
N TRP A 184 -0.28 -0.67 -0.22
CA TRP A 184 0.34 0.00 0.91
C TRP A 184 -0.44 -0.33 2.17
N PRO A 185 0.12 -1.09 3.13
CA PRO A 185 -0.50 -1.23 4.44
C PRO A 185 -0.59 0.13 5.10
N ALA A 186 -1.76 0.51 5.55
CA ALA A 186 -2.04 1.84 6.07
C ALA A 186 -2.98 1.81 7.27
N ARG A 187 -3.05 2.90 8.02
CA ARG A 187 -4.05 3.16 9.03
C ARG A 187 -4.45 4.63 9.02
N PHE A 188 -5.65 4.94 9.46
CA PHE A 188 -6.07 6.33 9.61
C PHE A 188 -5.17 7.09 10.60
N THR A 189 -5.09 8.42 10.44
CA THR A 189 -4.33 9.29 11.32
C THR A 189 -5.20 9.99 12.35
N MET A 190 -6.54 9.87 12.23
CA MET A 190 -7.53 10.50 13.10
C MET A 190 -8.63 9.50 13.46
N ASP A 191 -9.25 9.70 14.64
CA ASP A 191 -10.41 8.93 15.13
C ASP A 191 -11.75 9.59 14.79
N ASN A 192 -11.72 10.66 14.00
CA ASN A 192 -12.90 11.36 13.50
C ASN A 192 -12.87 11.45 11.98
N MET A 193 -14.06 11.50 11.40
CA MET A 193 -14.28 11.72 9.97
C MET A 193 -15.49 12.65 9.81
N ASP A 194 -15.27 13.82 9.25
CA ASP A 194 -16.29 14.86 9.14
C ASP A 194 -16.94 14.83 7.75
N PHE A 195 -18.27 14.79 7.74
CA PHE A 195 -19.08 14.88 6.53
C PHE A 195 -19.95 16.14 6.58
N GLU A 196 -19.88 16.96 5.55
CA GLU A 196 -20.67 18.18 5.42
C GLU A 196 -21.70 18.02 4.31
N ARG A 197 -22.98 18.20 4.65
CA ARG A 197 -24.06 18.16 3.67
C ARG A 197 -24.24 19.56 3.06
N PHE A 198 -23.93 19.71 1.78
CA PHE A 198 -24.06 21.01 1.08
C PHE A 198 -25.31 21.08 0.18
N VAL A 199 -25.83 19.93 -0.29
CA VAL A 199 -27.08 19.83 -1.03
C VAL A 199 -27.87 18.64 -0.50
N ASN A 200 -29.17 18.56 -0.79
CA ASN A 200 -29.99 17.45 -0.35
C ASN A 200 -29.40 16.11 -0.83
N LEU A 201 -29.13 15.21 0.12
CA LEU A 201 -28.59 13.86 -0.11
C LEU A 201 -27.16 13.79 -0.71
N ILE A 202 -26.46 14.93 -0.77
CA ILE A 202 -25.06 15.00 -1.25
C ILE A 202 -24.19 15.62 -0.16
N TYR A 203 -23.10 14.94 0.13
CA TYR A 203 -22.13 15.29 1.16
C TYR A 203 -20.75 15.47 0.56
N ASP A 204 -19.92 16.26 1.20
CA ASP A 204 -18.49 16.28 0.98
C ASP A 204 -17.75 15.79 2.21
N ASN A 205 -16.53 15.34 1.99
CA ASN A 205 -15.55 15.10 3.04
C ASN A 205 -14.26 15.80 2.65
N LYS A 206 -13.85 16.77 3.45
CA LYS A 206 -12.72 17.65 3.15
C LYS A 206 -11.37 17.00 3.42
N LYS A 207 -11.35 15.93 4.24
CA LYS A 207 -10.09 15.32 4.63
C LYS A 207 -10.28 13.90 5.19
N VAL A 208 -9.90 12.91 4.40
CA VAL A 208 -9.61 11.57 4.90
C VAL A 208 -8.10 11.39 4.85
N GLU A 209 -7.46 11.21 5.99
CA GLU A 209 -6.01 11.07 6.06
C GLU A 209 -5.60 9.75 6.68
N PHE A 210 -4.65 9.09 6.05
CA PHE A 210 -4.06 7.85 6.53
C PHE A 210 -2.57 7.79 6.18
N LYS A 211 -1.84 6.99 6.91
CA LYS A 211 -0.41 6.82 6.71
C LYS A 211 -0.02 5.35 6.58
N THR A 212 1.05 5.10 5.83
CA THR A 212 1.61 3.75 5.72
C THR A 212 2.14 3.27 7.08
N ILE A 213 2.03 1.95 7.27
CA ILE A 213 2.60 1.21 8.40
C ILE A 213 3.55 0.14 7.85
N ILE A 214 4.50 -0.26 8.66
CA ILE A 214 5.50 -1.30 8.35
C ILE A 214 5.28 -2.49 9.29
#